data_7327e1ba04a7d94083f7589c4da975b2
#
_entry.id   7327e1ba04a7d94083f7589c4da975b2
#
_cell.length_a   1.000
_cell.length_b   1.000
_cell.length_c   1.000
_cell.angle_alpha   90.00
_cell.angle_beta   90.00
_cell.angle_gamma   90.00
#
_symmetry.space_group_name_H-M   'P 1'
#
loop_
_entity.id
_entity.type
_entity.pdbx_description
1 polymer ?
#
loop_
_entity_poly.entity_id
_entity_poly.type
_entity_poly.pdbx_seq_one_letter_code
_entity_poly.pdbx_strand_id
1 'polypeptide(L)'
;MIGRSILLAAALLLVPTQHSLSSFAQARTDKEIEVKRILEHIQKGTLEFRDEIERVYGERCSSRTLSQCSRSSFNGCSSVFPNQQCMDNDELVIEACGGGSGNCNALWDKKTSVVSIPTALAQGSNNNPTDPELLETACYSNMAEDFMVEKYEQDEMFWDNYNAQPSWTYFGAHNGIFRKIPAVYQETCGNYDPRRRPWFVAASSGPKDVIIVIDVSGSMSNHNRMALAKEAAITVVSTLTISDRVAVIVFSDDAYQIPLGTDTLYRATNENKKLLIESIKQLSEGGATNFHRGFEQAFNALERTIQQEYSSGCNVAILFMTDGVRTAGPDTNEVLSLISDSTERLAGYGRDTKIFTYSLGAQADRSVTKKIACSTGGIWTPVDDFDGDLVGVMSS
;
A
#
# COMPACT_ATOMS: atom_id res chain seq x y z
N MET A 1 18.14 -2.28 0.36
CA MET A 1 17.59 -3.51 0.99
C MET A 1 18.33 -3.71 2.31
N ILE A 2 17.75 -3.42 3.42
CA ILE A 2 17.85 -4.01 4.74
C ILE A 2 17.10 -3.06 5.67
N GLY A 3 15.79 -3.33 5.83
CA GLY A 3 15.02 -2.80 6.94
C GLY A 3 15.56 -3.44 8.22
N ARG A 4 16.19 -2.68 9.09
CA ARG A 4 16.50 -3.15 10.44
C ARG A 4 15.23 -3.16 11.26
N SER A 5 14.63 -4.34 11.39
CA SER A 5 13.65 -4.66 12.42
C SER A 5 14.28 -4.41 13.78
N ILE A 6 13.70 -3.50 14.56
CA ILE A 6 14.03 -3.38 15.99
C ILE A 6 13.39 -4.58 16.68
N LEU A 7 14.19 -5.63 16.90
CA LEU A 7 13.83 -6.77 17.76
C LEU A 7 13.87 -6.29 19.22
N LEU A 8 12.70 -6.23 19.87
CA LEU A 8 12.63 -6.25 21.32
C LEU A 8 12.90 -7.69 21.78
N ALA A 9 14.12 -7.94 22.24
CA ALA A 9 14.45 -9.19 22.92
C ALA A 9 13.80 -9.19 24.29
N ALA A 10 12.97 -10.21 24.57
CA ALA A 10 12.49 -10.52 25.90
C ALA A 10 13.67 -11.01 26.76
N ALA A 11 14.03 -10.24 27.77
CA ALA A 11 15.06 -10.62 28.75
C ALA A 11 14.43 -11.25 29.98
N LEU A 12 15.06 -12.34 30.38
CA LEU A 12 14.79 -13.23 31.50
C LEU A 12 14.48 -12.50 32.84
N LEU A 13 13.58 -13.11 33.59
CA LEU A 13 13.28 -12.88 35.00
C LEU A 13 14.51 -13.03 35.88
N LEU A 14 15.11 -11.91 36.25
CA LEU A 14 15.85 -11.76 37.48
C LEU A 14 15.06 -10.77 38.33
N VAL A 15 14.68 -11.16 39.53
CA VAL A 15 13.95 -10.30 40.50
C VAL A 15 14.85 -9.10 40.81
N PRO A 16 14.50 -7.89 40.40
CA PRO A 16 15.34 -6.73 40.61
C PRO A 16 15.10 -6.14 42.01
N THR A 17 16.16 -5.70 42.65
CA THR A 17 16.09 -4.85 43.85
C THR A 17 15.39 -3.51 43.51
N GLN A 18 14.75 -2.84 44.46
CA GLN A 18 13.97 -1.61 44.22
C GLN A 18 14.74 -0.51 43.47
N HIS A 19 16.06 -0.44 43.60
CA HIS A 19 16.93 0.47 42.87
C HIS A 19 17.06 0.15 41.36
N SER A 20 16.97 -1.13 41.01
CA SER A 20 17.04 -1.54 39.58
C SER A 20 15.72 -1.28 38.84
N LEU A 21 14.57 -1.37 39.52
CA LEU A 21 13.25 -1.08 38.93
C LEU A 21 13.11 0.41 38.54
N SER A 22 13.63 1.33 39.38
CA SER A 22 13.60 2.77 39.04
C SER A 22 14.48 3.11 37.83
N SER A 23 15.68 2.52 37.75
CA SER A 23 16.57 2.72 36.60
C SER A 23 16.01 2.13 35.30
N PHE A 24 15.33 0.96 35.37
CA PHE A 24 14.66 0.38 34.20
C PHE A 24 13.44 1.20 33.76
N ALA A 25 12.64 1.71 34.70
CA ALA A 25 11.52 2.58 34.41
C ALA A 25 11.98 3.89 33.76
N GLN A 26 13.03 4.50 34.29
CA GLN A 26 13.64 5.72 33.75
C GLN A 26 14.18 5.49 32.33
N ALA A 27 14.96 4.43 32.11
CA ALA A 27 15.50 4.10 30.79
C ALA A 27 14.38 3.77 29.76
N ARG A 28 13.24 3.25 30.19
CA ARG A 28 12.09 3.05 29.33
C ARG A 28 11.44 4.37 28.93
N THR A 29 11.26 5.28 29.91
CA THR A 29 10.69 6.61 29.68
C THR A 29 11.59 7.42 28.74
N ASP A 30 12.91 7.37 28.92
CA ASP A 30 13.87 8.07 28.07
C ASP A 30 13.81 7.58 26.62
N LYS A 31 13.71 6.26 26.41
CA LYS A 31 13.54 5.67 25.08
C LYS A 31 12.20 6.04 24.42
N GLU A 32 11.12 6.09 25.19
CA GLU A 32 9.81 6.51 24.70
C GLU A 32 9.83 7.98 24.23
N ILE A 33 10.50 8.86 24.99
CA ILE A 33 10.70 10.28 24.61
C ILE A 33 11.53 10.39 23.34
N GLU A 34 12.59 9.59 23.21
CA GLU A 34 13.45 9.60 22.04
C GLU A 34 12.74 9.12 20.77
N VAL A 35 11.99 8.03 20.87
CA VAL A 35 11.13 7.52 19.76
C VAL A 35 10.11 8.58 19.35
N LYS A 36 9.49 9.26 20.31
CA LYS A 36 8.55 10.34 20.02
C LYS A 36 9.21 11.48 19.25
N ARG A 37 10.41 11.90 19.66
CA ARG A 37 11.18 12.96 18.96
C ARG A 37 11.51 12.58 17.51
N ILE A 38 11.90 11.32 17.28
CA ILE A 38 12.17 10.80 15.94
C ILE A 38 10.88 10.83 15.08
N LEU A 39 9.77 10.36 15.62
CA LEU A 39 8.50 10.36 14.92
C LEU A 39 8.01 11.78 14.58
N GLU A 40 8.16 12.72 15.51
CA GLU A 40 7.83 14.13 15.30
C GLU A 40 8.69 14.75 14.20
N HIS A 41 9.99 14.45 14.17
CA HIS A 41 10.90 14.92 13.12
C HIS A 41 10.49 14.40 11.74
N ILE A 42 10.26 13.08 11.61
CA ILE A 42 9.82 12.46 10.37
C ILE A 42 8.48 13.04 9.91
N GLN A 43 7.50 13.14 10.81
CA GLN A 43 6.18 13.68 10.49
C GLN A 43 6.26 15.12 10.02
N LYS A 44 7.00 15.97 10.73
CA LYS A 44 7.21 17.38 10.37
C LYS A 44 7.82 17.49 8.97
N GLY A 45 8.92 16.76 8.70
CA GLY A 45 9.59 16.78 7.40
C GLY A 45 8.70 16.32 6.25
N THR A 46 7.89 15.31 6.49
CA THR A 46 6.92 14.82 5.49
C THR A 46 5.85 15.85 5.17
N LEU A 47 5.32 16.55 6.18
CA LEU A 47 4.31 17.60 5.98
C LEU A 47 4.90 18.82 5.26
N GLU A 48 6.08 19.26 5.64
CA GLU A 48 6.79 20.37 4.98
C GLU A 48 7.05 20.05 3.50
N PHE A 49 7.46 18.83 3.19
CA PHE A 49 7.69 18.41 1.80
C PHE A 49 6.38 18.33 1.00
N ARG A 50 5.30 17.83 1.59
CA ARG A 50 3.97 17.85 0.96
C ARG A 50 3.57 19.29 0.61
N ASP A 51 3.68 20.19 1.56
CA ASP A 51 3.27 21.59 1.40
C ASP A 51 4.08 22.28 0.29
N GLU A 52 5.38 21.94 0.17
CA GLU A 52 6.21 22.45 -0.91
C GLU A 52 5.80 21.89 -2.27
N ILE A 53 5.52 20.60 -2.38
CA ILE A 53 5.01 20.00 -3.64
C ILE A 53 3.68 20.64 -4.04
N GLU A 54 2.76 20.83 -3.10
CA GLU A 54 1.48 21.51 -3.36
C GLU A 54 1.69 22.96 -3.82
N ARG A 55 2.64 23.68 -3.22
CA ARG A 55 2.99 25.05 -3.61
C ARG A 55 3.51 25.11 -5.04
N VAL A 56 4.52 24.31 -5.39
CA VAL A 56 5.11 24.34 -6.73
C VAL A 56 4.13 23.85 -7.80
N TYR A 57 3.27 22.90 -7.48
CA TYR A 57 2.19 22.45 -8.36
C TYR A 57 1.17 23.58 -8.61
N GLY A 58 0.73 24.27 -7.57
CA GLY A 58 -0.20 25.38 -7.67
C GLY A 58 0.35 26.56 -8.49
N GLU A 59 1.60 26.91 -8.28
CA GLU A 59 2.29 27.94 -9.07
C GLU A 59 2.35 27.55 -10.55
N ARG A 60 2.63 26.29 -10.84
CA ARG A 60 2.75 25.78 -12.21
C ARG A 60 1.41 25.70 -12.91
N CYS A 61 0.37 25.21 -12.26
CA CYS A 61 -0.99 25.17 -12.79
C CYS A 61 -1.55 26.56 -13.12
N SER A 62 -1.14 27.59 -12.36
CA SER A 62 -1.55 28.96 -12.62
C SER A 62 -0.85 29.59 -13.82
N SER A 63 0.41 29.20 -14.11
CA SER A 63 1.22 29.81 -15.18
C SER A 63 1.06 29.17 -16.56
N ARG A 64 0.61 27.93 -16.65
CA ARG A 64 0.39 27.13 -17.89
C ARG A 64 1.52 27.16 -18.93
N THR A 65 2.74 27.48 -18.57
CA THR A 65 3.86 27.60 -19.52
C THR A 65 4.89 26.50 -19.29
N LEU A 66 4.78 25.41 -20.05
CA LEU A 66 5.79 24.33 -20.16
C LEU A 66 7.15 24.84 -20.70
N SER A 67 7.20 26.03 -21.30
CA SER A 67 8.40 26.59 -21.92
C SER A 67 9.52 26.95 -20.94
N GLN A 68 9.26 26.95 -19.63
CA GLN A 68 10.24 27.28 -18.61
C GLN A 68 10.95 26.08 -17.97
N CYS A 69 10.57 24.84 -18.35
CA CYS A 69 11.27 23.65 -17.88
C CYS A 69 12.65 23.54 -18.53
N SER A 70 13.69 23.63 -17.72
CA SER A 70 15.06 23.38 -18.19
C SER A 70 15.31 21.88 -18.44
N ARG A 71 16.35 21.56 -19.23
CA ARG A 71 16.78 20.16 -19.41
C ARG A 71 17.15 19.46 -18.10
N SER A 72 17.58 20.20 -17.07
CA SER A 72 17.89 19.68 -15.74
C SER A 72 16.67 19.06 -15.06
N SER A 73 15.44 19.43 -15.43
CA SER A 73 14.22 18.82 -14.91
C SER A 73 14.13 17.31 -15.19
N PHE A 74 14.91 16.81 -16.16
CA PHE A 74 14.91 15.43 -16.65
C PHE A 74 16.22 14.70 -16.38
N ASN A 75 17.01 15.14 -15.39
CA ASN A 75 18.22 14.42 -15.00
C ASN A 75 17.87 12.98 -14.60
N GLY A 76 17.99 12.08 -15.55
CA GLY A 76 17.87 10.65 -15.31
C GLY A 76 19.12 10.09 -14.61
N CYS A 77 19.01 8.92 -14.03
CA CYS A 77 20.09 8.28 -13.27
C CYS A 77 21.39 8.10 -14.06
N SER A 78 21.31 7.93 -15.39
CA SER A 78 22.47 7.80 -16.27
C SER A 78 23.11 9.14 -16.67
N SER A 79 22.44 10.26 -16.44
CA SER A 79 22.93 11.60 -16.78
C SER A 79 23.45 12.38 -15.58
N VAL A 80 23.30 11.89 -14.36
CA VAL A 80 23.72 12.57 -13.13
C VAL A 80 25.24 12.79 -13.10
N PHE A 81 26.03 11.87 -13.67
CA PHE A 81 27.47 11.95 -13.73
C PHE A 81 28.01 11.64 -15.16
N PRO A 82 27.65 12.37 -16.20
CA PRO A 82 28.16 12.11 -17.54
C PRO A 82 29.66 12.44 -17.58
N ASN A 83 30.52 11.45 -17.53
CA ASN A 83 31.96 11.54 -17.67
C ASN A 83 32.78 11.99 -16.43
N GLN A 84 32.23 12.03 -15.24
CA GLN A 84 33.06 12.30 -14.05
C GLN A 84 33.61 11.02 -13.44
N GLN A 85 34.93 10.91 -13.46
CA GLN A 85 35.64 10.06 -12.52
C GLN A 85 35.48 10.66 -11.13
N CYS A 86 35.03 9.86 -10.17
CA CYS A 86 34.63 10.24 -8.82
C CYS A 86 35.79 10.76 -7.93
N MET A 87 36.84 11.28 -8.49
CA MET A 87 38.11 11.36 -7.77
C MET A 87 38.36 12.65 -7.01
N ASP A 88 37.60 13.72 -7.25
CA ASP A 88 38.07 15.04 -6.76
C ASP A 88 37.01 15.93 -6.08
N ASN A 89 35.84 15.42 -5.72
CA ASN A 89 34.86 16.22 -4.99
C ASN A 89 34.49 15.60 -3.65
N ASP A 90 34.85 16.27 -2.56
CA ASP A 90 34.40 15.98 -1.19
C ASP A 90 32.87 15.96 -0.99
N GLU A 91 32.12 16.28 -2.04
CA GLU A 91 30.69 16.37 -2.08
C GLU A 91 29.99 15.08 -2.60
N LEU A 92 30.78 14.16 -3.17
CA LEU A 92 30.32 12.86 -3.62
C LEU A 92 30.59 11.82 -2.56
N VAL A 93 29.56 11.29 -1.96
CA VAL A 93 29.69 10.20 -0.98
C VAL A 93 29.68 8.87 -1.70
N ILE A 94 30.81 8.21 -1.61
CA ILE A 94 30.98 6.83 -2.05
C ILE A 94 30.76 5.92 -0.85
N GLU A 95 29.98 4.88 -1.04
CA GLU A 95 29.72 3.76 -0.13
C GLU A 95 28.45 3.81 0.69
N ALA A 96 27.47 3.11 0.14
CA ALA A 96 26.42 2.50 0.95
C ALA A 96 26.46 0.96 0.84
N CYS A 97 27.65 0.38 0.69
CA CYS A 97 27.80 -1.06 0.63
C CYS A 97 28.41 -1.54 1.93
N GLY A 98 27.56 -2.01 2.84
CA GLY A 98 28.02 -2.64 4.08
C GLY A 98 28.92 -3.85 3.79
N GLY A 99 30.20 -3.72 4.06
CA GLY A 99 31.19 -4.72 4.40
C GLY A 99 31.13 -6.12 3.80
N GLY A 100 30.96 -6.26 2.50
CA GLY A 100 31.10 -7.54 1.81
C GLY A 100 31.75 -7.31 0.46
N SER A 101 32.68 -8.16 0.08
CA SER A 101 33.52 -8.08 -1.12
C SER A 101 32.72 -8.18 -2.44
N GLY A 102 31.87 -7.20 -2.72
CA GLY A 102 31.16 -7.05 -3.97
C GLY A 102 31.35 -5.65 -4.50
N ASN A 103 31.60 -5.49 -5.80
CA ASN A 103 31.71 -4.20 -6.46
C ASN A 103 30.47 -3.35 -6.23
N CYS A 104 30.52 -2.44 -5.26
CA CYS A 104 29.53 -1.42 -5.07
C CYS A 104 29.92 -0.17 -5.85
N ASN A 105 29.33 0.01 -7.02
CA ASN A 105 29.57 1.15 -7.90
C ASN A 105 28.45 2.19 -7.79
N ALA A 106 27.86 2.37 -6.61
CA ALA A 106 26.85 3.38 -6.41
C ALA A 106 27.50 4.69 -5.95
N LEU A 107 27.43 5.71 -6.79
CA LEU A 107 27.85 7.07 -6.47
C LEU A 107 26.62 7.87 -6.07
N TRP A 108 26.75 8.67 -5.01
CA TRP A 108 25.67 9.46 -4.45
C TRP A 108 26.01 10.93 -4.56
N ASP A 109 25.07 11.72 -5.04
CA ASP A 109 25.14 13.19 -5.02
C ASP A 109 24.03 13.71 -4.10
N LYS A 110 24.43 14.35 -3.01
CA LYS A 110 23.52 14.89 -1.99
C LYS A 110 22.93 16.25 -2.38
N LYS A 111 23.47 16.90 -3.39
CA LYS A 111 23.08 18.24 -3.85
C LYS A 111 22.19 18.22 -5.08
N THR A 112 21.87 17.04 -5.59
CA THR A 112 21.10 16.87 -6.81
C THR A 112 20.05 15.81 -6.64
N SER A 113 18.87 16.00 -7.19
CA SER A 113 17.85 14.98 -7.33
C SER A 113 17.94 14.28 -8.67
N VAL A 114 17.42 13.07 -8.74
CA VAL A 114 17.31 12.31 -9.98
C VAL A 114 15.87 11.92 -10.23
N VAL A 115 15.43 12.04 -11.49
CA VAL A 115 14.09 11.63 -11.92
C VAL A 115 14.16 10.29 -12.66
N SER A 116 13.25 9.39 -12.33
CA SER A 116 13.04 8.12 -13.02
C SER A 116 11.64 8.11 -13.66
N ILE A 117 11.58 7.69 -14.92
CA ILE A 117 10.34 7.53 -15.68
C ILE A 117 10.27 6.08 -16.11
N PRO A 118 9.14 5.37 -15.85
CA PRO A 118 8.98 3.99 -16.29
C PRO A 118 9.20 3.86 -17.81
N THR A 119 9.99 2.88 -18.23
CA THR A 119 10.35 2.67 -19.65
C THR A 119 9.13 2.49 -20.55
N ALA A 120 8.06 1.93 -20.05
CA ALA A 120 6.79 1.80 -20.79
C ALA A 120 6.14 3.15 -21.14
N LEU A 121 6.48 4.23 -20.43
CA LEU A 121 5.96 5.59 -20.64
C LEU A 121 6.97 6.48 -21.37
N ALA A 122 8.24 6.11 -21.39
CA ALA A 122 9.30 6.81 -22.08
C ALA A 122 9.28 6.41 -23.58
N GLN A 123 8.38 7.00 -24.34
CA GLN A 123 8.34 6.82 -25.80
C GLN A 123 9.31 7.81 -26.46
N GLY A 124 10.48 7.37 -26.88
CA GLY A 124 11.42 8.19 -27.65
C GLY A 124 12.90 7.76 -27.50
N SER A 125 13.74 8.07 -28.49
CA SER A 125 15.18 7.91 -28.39
C SER A 125 15.71 8.91 -27.36
N ASN A 126 16.29 8.47 -26.28
CA ASN A 126 16.88 9.24 -25.17
C ASN A 126 16.03 9.36 -23.90
N ASN A 127 15.06 8.48 -23.66
CA ASN A 127 14.26 8.48 -22.41
C ASN A 127 13.54 9.82 -22.08
N ASN A 128 13.35 10.69 -23.06
CA ASN A 128 12.59 11.92 -22.89
C ASN A 128 11.10 11.61 -23.16
N PRO A 129 10.22 11.79 -22.18
CA PRO A 129 8.80 11.64 -22.41
C PRO A 129 8.31 12.70 -23.40
N THR A 130 7.44 12.30 -24.31
CA THR A 130 6.74 13.22 -25.21
C THR A 130 5.36 13.61 -24.68
N ASP A 131 4.89 12.90 -23.65
CA ASP A 131 3.61 13.14 -23.03
C ASP A 131 3.67 14.45 -22.22
N PRO A 132 2.77 15.43 -22.50
CA PRO A 132 2.74 16.72 -21.81
C PRO A 132 2.56 16.61 -20.30
N GLU A 133 1.79 15.64 -19.81
CA GLU A 133 1.53 15.44 -18.40
C GLU A 133 2.78 14.94 -17.67
N LEU A 134 3.54 14.03 -18.28
CA LEU A 134 4.82 13.57 -17.74
C LEU A 134 5.85 14.72 -17.71
N LEU A 135 5.89 15.52 -18.77
CA LEU A 135 6.77 16.69 -18.83
C LEU A 135 6.43 17.72 -17.76
N GLU A 136 5.17 18.01 -17.57
CA GLU A 136 4.70 18.93 -16.54
C GLU A 136 5.04 18.44 -15.13
N THR A 137 4.81 17.15 -14.85
CA THR A 137 5.12 16.54 -13.55
C THR A 137 6.62 16.55 -13.26
N ALA A 138 7.46 16.21 -14.24
CA ALA A 138 8.90 16.30 -14.07
C ALA A 138 9.35 17.74 -13.80
N CYS A 139 8.73 18.70 -14.47
CA CYS A 139 9.03 20.11 -14.33
C CYS A 139 8.69 20.66 -12.93
N TYR A 140 7.45 20.54 -12.47
CA TYR A 140 7.09 21.09 -11.17
C TYR A 140 7.81 20.36 -10.02
N SER A 141 8.03 19.03 -10.14
CA SER A 141 8.81 18.31 -9.14
C SER A 141 10.27 18.76 -9.08
N ASN A 142 10.84 19.27 -10.19
CA ASN A 142 12.17 19.85 -10.19
C ASN A 142 12.22 21.20 -9.46
N MET A 143 11.13 21.96 -9.46
CA MET A 143 11.07 23.22 -8.71
C MET A 143 11.18 23.01 -7.19
N ALA A 144 10.89 21.81 -6.70
CA ALA A 144 11.07 21.42 -5.30
C ALA A 144 12.50 20.92 -4.99
N GLU A 145 13.42 20.86 -5.96
CA GLU A 145 14.74 20.27 -5.77
C GLU A 145 15.54 20.97 -4.67
N ASP A 146 15.60 22.31 -4.70
CA ASP A 146 16.32 23.09 -3.68
C ASP A 146 15.78 22.79 -2.27
N PHE A 147 14.47 22.69 -2.13
CA PHE A 147 13.86 22.31 -0.86
C PHE A 147 14.22 20.87 -0.46
N MET A 148 14.23 19.93 -1.41
CA MET A 148 14.63 18.55 -1.13
C MET A 148 16.08 18.45 -0.67
N VAL A 149 16.99 19.24 -1.27
CA VAL A 149 18.41 19.32 -0.87
C VAL A 149 18.53 19.86 0.55
N GLU A 150 17.93 21.01 0.82
CA GLU A 150 17.96 21.63 2.15
C GLU A 150 17.37 20.68 3.22
N LYS A 151 16.29 20.01 2.91
CA LYS A 151 15.66 19.03 3.81
C LYS A 151 16.56 17.83 4.07
N TYR A 152 17.25 17.32 3.06
CA TYR A 152 18.18 16.22 3.21
C TYR A 152 19.36 16.61 4.11
N GLU A 153 19.89 17.82 3.99
CA GLU A 153 20.95 18.35 4.86
C GLU A 153 20.48 18.49 6.32
N GLN A 154 19.24 18.95 6.54
CA GLN A 154 18.64 19.02 7.88
C GLN A 154 18.47 17.64 8.49
N ASP A 155 18.03 16.66 7.70
CA ASP A 155 17.89 15.27 8.13
C ASP A 155 19.27 14.66 8.46
N GLU A 156 20.31 14.96 7.68
CA GLU A 156 21.67 14.49 7.96
C GLU A 156 22.14 14.99 9.34
N MET A 157 21.99 16.28 9.62
CA MET A 157 22.34 16.85 10.94
C MET A 157 21.51 16.26 12.10
N PHE A 158 20.25 15.93 11.85
CA PHE A 158 19.41 15.29 12.85
C PHE A 158 19.86 13.85 13.14
N TRP A 159 20.11 13.05 12.08
CA TRP A 159 20.46 11.64 12.20
C TRP A 159 21.88 11.41 12.69
N ASP A 160 22.79 12.37 12.53
CA ASP A 160 24.15 12.35 13.11
C ASP A 160 24.11 12.19 14.63
N ASN A 161 23.12 12.78 15.31
CA ASN A 161 22.95 12.62 16.77
C ASN A 161 22.63 11.16 17.17
N TYR A 162 22.21 10.34 16.25
CA TYR A 162 21.85 8.92 16.45
C TYR A 162 22.88 7.99 15.82
N ASN A 163 24.01 8.52 15.31
CA ASN A 163 25.00 7.77 14.53
C ASN A 163 24.31 6.94 13.41
N ALA A 164 23.35 7.56 12.73
CA ALA A 164 22.57 7.01 11.65
C ALA A 164 22.67 7.93 10.41
N GLN A 165 22.36 7.36 9.26
CA GLN A 165 22.27 8.14 8.03
C GLN A 165 20.82 8.48 7.70
N PRO A 166 20.53 9.62 7.07
CA PRO A 166 19.20 9.98 6.63
C PRO A 166 18.68 8.98 5.60
N SER A 167 17.38 8.83 5.57
CA SER A 167 16.69 8.09 4.52
C SER A 167 16.61 8.94 3.26
N TRP A 168 16.43 8.28 2.12
CA TRP A 168 16.15 8.99 0.88
C TRP A 168 14.81 9.72 0.99
N THR A 169 14.80 10.97 0.52
CA THR A 169 13.59 11.74 0.30
C THR A 169 13.15 11.54 -1.14
N TYR A 170 11.89 11.23 -1.36
CA TYR A 170 11.40 10.96 -2.71
C TYR A 170 9.97 11.44 -2.90
N PHE A 171 9.67 11.75 -4.16
CA PHE A 171 8.34 12.10 -4.66
C PHE A 171 7.94 11.11 -5.74
N GLY A 172 6.74 10.55 -5.66
CA GLY A 172 6.16 9.67 -6.67
C GLY A 172 4.81 10.21 -7.12
N ALA A 173 4.65 10.40 -8.42
CA ALA A 173 3.43 10.91 -9.01
C ALA A 173 2.54 9.77 -9.56
N HIS A 174 1.23 10.03 -9.66
CA HIS A 174 0.23 9.09 -10.18
C HIS A 174 0.49 8.65 -11.64
N ASN A 175 1.18 9.49 -12.41
CA ASN A 175 1.58 9.17 -13.78
C ASN A 175 2.91 8.39 -13.87
N GLY A 176 3.51 7.98 -12.75
CA GLY A 176 4.68 7.12 -12.69
C GLY A 176 6.02 7.86 -12.60
N ILE A 177 6.05 9.18 -12.58
CA ILE A 177 7.28 9.94 -12.32
C ILE A 177 7.73 9.71 -10.88
N PHE A 178 9.02 9.44 -10.71
CA PHE A 178 9.66 9.22 -9.42
C PHE A 178 10.91 10.06 -9.31
N ARG A 179 10.93 11.05 -8.42
CA ARG A 179 12.09 11.89 -8.10
C ARG A 179 12.62 11.55 -6.73
N LYS A 180 13.92 11.45 -6.58
CA LYS A 180 14.57 11.13 -5.29
C LYS A 180 15.86 11.92 -5.08
N ILE A 181 16.18 12.16 -3.82
CA ILE A 181 17.44 12.67 -3.32
C ILE A 181 17.95 11.77 -2.18
N PRO A 182 19.25 11.51 -2.05
CA PRO A 182 20.34 11.92 -2.95
C PRO A 182 20.22 11.23 -4.31
N ALA A 183 20.78 11.87 -5.34
CA ALA A 183 20.90 11.25 -6.65
C ALA A 183 21.86 10.08 -6.58
N VAL A 184 21.53 8.97 -7.24
CA VAL A 184 22.36 7.77 -7.32
C VAL A 184 22.65 7.50 -8.78
N TYR A 185 23.92 7.44 -9.13
CA TYR A 185 24.33 7.03 -10.46
C TYR A 185 24.07 5.52 -10.65
N GLN A 186 23.50 5.17 -11.77
CA GLN A 186 23.34 3.80 -12.24
C GLN A 186 23.58 3.78 -13.75
N GLU A 187 24.35 2.83 -14.25
CA GLU A 187 24.58 2.67 -15.71
C GLU A 187 23.27 2.50 -16.48
N THR A 188 22.31 1.83 -15.86
CA THR A 188 20.96 1.69 -16.37
C THR A 188 19.96 2.10 -15.29
N CYS A 189 19.04 3.00 -15.61
CA CYS A 189 18.03 3.48 -14.66
C CYS A 189 17.01 2.44 -14.20
N GLY A 190 17.09 1.22 -14.72
CA GLY A 190 16.15 0.15 -14.42
C GLY A 190 14.70 0.52 -14.77
N ASN A 191 13.82 -0.45 -14.71
CA ASN A 191 12.38 -0.22 -14.91
C ASN A 191 11.70 -0.06 -13.54
N TYR A 192 11.89 1.10 -12.88
CA TYR A 192 11.24 1.37 -11.61
C TYR A 192 9.93 2.13 -11.83
N ASP A 193 8.83 1.49 -11.49
CA ASP A 193 7.51 2.13 -11.48
C ASP A 193 7.04 2.28 -10.03
N PRO A 194 6.96 3.53 -9.49
CA PRO A 194 6.53 3.76 -8.11
C PRO A 194 5.09 3.31 -7.87
N ARG A 195 4.22 3.35 -8.88
CA ARG A 195 2.80 2.99 -8.78
C ARG A 195 2.57 1.54 -8.40
N ARG A 196 3.57 0.67 -8.68
CA ARG A 196 3.54 -0.75 -8.32
C ARG A 196 4.14 -1.04 -6.94
N ARG A 197 4.47 -0.01 -6.17
CA ARG A 197 5.11 -0.17 -4.87
C ARG A 197 4.09 -0.07 -3.74
N PRO A 198 4.20 -0.92 -2.71
CA PRO A 198 3.23 -0.93 -1.61
C PRO A 198 3.04 0.43 -0.94
N TRP A 199 4.11 1.21 -0.79
CA TRP A 199 4.05 2.54 -0.20
C TRP A 199 3.22 3.52 -1.05
N PHE A 200 3.32 3.44 -2.39
CA PHE A 200 2.56 4.30 -3.30
C PHE A 200 1.09 3.91 -3.30
N VAL A 201 0.80 2.61 -3.43
CA VAL A 201 -0.57 2.07 -3.38
C VAL A 201 -1.24 2.45 -2.06
N ALA A 202 -0.54 2.29 -0.94
CA ALA A 202 -1.05 2.67 0.38
C ALA A 202 -1.34 4.18 0.49
N ALA A 203 -0.44 5.02 -0.02
CA ALA A 203 -0.61 6.48 0.02
C ALA A 203 -1.72 6.97 -0.93
N SER A 204 -1.82 6.40 -2.14
CA SER A 204 -2.81 6.82 -3.14
C SER A 204 -4.23 6.37 -2.82
N SER A 205 -4.40 5.21 -2.18
CA SER A 205 -5.71 4.68 -1.82
C SER A 205 -6.28 5.24 -0.51
N GLY A 206 -5.44 5.88 0.32
CA GLY A 206 -5.82 6.32 1.66
C GLY A 206 -6.18 5.18 2.61
N PRO A 207 -6.55 5.47 3.86
CA PRO A 207 -7.10 4.48 4.79
C PRO A 207 -8.38 3.86 4.24
N LYS A 208 -8.56 2.56 4.44
CA LYS A 208 -9.72 1.84 3.93
C LYS A 208 -10.19 0.74 4.87
N ASP A 209 -11.48 0.47 4.79
CA ASP A 209 -12.13 -0.66 5.42
C ASP A 209 -12.33 -1.74 4.35
N VAL A 210 -11.67 -2.88 4.49
CA VAL A 210 -11.68 -3.96 3.51
C VAL A 210 -12.36 -5.18 4.10
N ILE A 211 -13.38 -5.69 3.42
CA ILE A 211 -14.03 -6.95 3.79
C ILE A 211 -13.82 -7.95 2.66
N ILE A 212 -13.18 -9.06 2.99
CA ILE A 212 -12.96 -10.17 2.06
C ILE A 212 -14.03 -11.20 2.34
N VAL A 213 -14.89 -11.48 1.37
CA VAL A 213 -15.98 -12.45 1.46
C VAL A 213 -15.65 -13.64 0.58
N ILE A 214 -15.41 -14.80 1.19
CA ILE A 214 -14.92 -16.00 0.52
C ILE A 214 -16.00 -17.06 0.54
N ASP A 215 -16.38 -17.54 -0.64
CA ASP A 215 -17.18 -18.75 -0.81
C ASP A 215 -16.37 -19.97 -0.37
N VAL A 216 -16.93 -20.73 0.57
CA VAL A 216 -16.36 -22.01 1.00
C VAL A 216 -17.32 -23.17 0.71
N SER A 217 -18.25 -23.01 -0.23
CA SER A 217 -19.17 -24.06 -0.65
C SER A 217 -18.45 -25.26 -1.28
N GLY A 218 -19.15 -26.38 -1.40
CA GLY A 218 -18.56 -27.64 -1.87
C GLY A 218 -17.97 -27.56 -3.29
N SER A 219 -18.47 -26.69 -4.16
CA SER A 219 -17.95 -26.48 -5.53
C SER A 219 -16.52 -25.90 -5.56
N MET A 220 -16.11 -25.18 -4.53
CA MET A 220 -14.77 -24.59 -4.40
C MET A 220 -13.65 -25.64 -4.35
N SER A 221 -13.98 -26.93 -4.10
CA SER A 221 -13.03 -28.04 -4.20
C SER A 221 -12.55 -28.31 -5.65
N ASN A 222 -13.33 -27.89 -6.65
CA ASN A 222 -13.01 -28.13 -8.04
C ASN A 222 -11.85 -27.24 -8.54
N HIS A 223 -11.00 -27.78 -9.41
CA HIS A 223 -9.95 -27.01 -10.12
C HIS A 223 -9.10 -26.11 -9.22
N ASN A 224 -8.89 -26.51 -7.97
CA ASN A 224 -8.05 -25.76 -7.02
C ASN A 224 -8.55 -24.34 -6.67
N ARG A 225 -9.85 -24.04 -6.87
CA ARG A 225 -10.45 -22.71 -6.67
C ARG A 225 -10.31 -22.21 -5.23
N MET A 226 -10.47 -23.12 -4.24
CA MET A 226 -10.26 -22.79 -2.83
C MET A 226 -8.82 -22.33 -2.55
N ALA A 227 -7.82 -22.99 -3.10
CA ALA A 227 -6.43 -22.58 -2.92
C ALA A 227 -6.16 -21.22 -3.57
N LEU A 228 -6.71 -20.99 -4.75
CA LEU A 228 -6.60 -19.72 -5.47
C LEU A 228 -7.27 -18.57 -4.67
N ALA A 229 -8.48 -18.80 -4.13
CA ALA A 229 -9.17 -17.81 -3.30
C ALA A 229 -8.39 -17.50 -1.99
N LYS A 230 -7.81 -18.52 -1.35
CA LYS A 230 -6.94 -18.33 -0.18
C LYS A 230 -5.72 -17.50 -0.50
N GLU A 231 -5.01 -17.81 -1.59
CA GLU A 231 -3.81 -17.10 -2.01
C GLU A 231 -4.12 -15.61 -2.31
N ALA A 232 -5.20 -15.36 -3.02
CA ALA A 232 -5.67 -14.01 -3.30
C ALA A 232 -6.03 -13.24 -2.02
N ALA A 233 -6.79 -13.84 -1.11
CA ALA A 233 -7.14 -13.23 0.16
C ALA A 233 -5.89 -12.94 1.02
N ILE A 234 -4.92 -13.85 1.09
CA ILE A 234 -3.65 -13.67 1.79
C ILE A 234 -2.85 -12.52 1.18
N THR A 235 -2.83 -12.42 -0.14
CA THR A 235 -2.16 -11.33 -0.85
C THR A 235 -2.77 -9.99 -0.49
N VAL A 236 -4.11 -9.86 -0.56
CA VAL A 236 -4.81 -8.63 -0.16
C VAL A 236 -4.50 -8.27 1.29
N VAL A 237 -4.65 -9.20 2.24
CA VAL A 237 -4.32 -8.96 3.66
C VAL A 237 -2.88 -8.48 3.83
N SER A 238 -1.95 -9.04 3.06
CA SER A 238 -0.52 -8.71 3.14
C SER A 238 -0.22 -7.28 2.68
N THR A 239 -0.97 -6.75 1.72
CA THR A 239 -0.78 -5.39 1.17
C THR A 239 -1.35 -4.29 2.07
N LEU A 240 -2.26 -4.61 2.98
CA LEU A 240 -2.89 -3.63 3.87
C LEU A 240 -1.88 -3.01 4.85
N THR A 241 -2.14 -1.76 5.22
CA THR A 241 -1.31 -0.98 6.13
C THR A 241 -1.96 -0.84 7.51
N ILE A 242 -1.21 -0.38 8.49
CA ILE A 242 -1.72 -0.15 9.86
C ILE A 242 -2.89 0.84 9.91
N SER A 243 -3.07 1.68 8.89
CA SER A 243 -4.19 2.62 8.77
C SER A 243 -5.48 1.94 8.33
N ASP A 244 -5.36 0.76 7.71
CA ASP A 244 -6.49 0.02 7.18
C ASP A 244 -7.18 -0.85 8.24
N ARG A 245 -8.43 -1.21 7.94
CA ARG A 245 -9.19 -2.21 8.70
C ARG A 245 -9.56 -3.36 7.78
N VAL A 246 -9.64 -4.56 8.34
CA VAL A 246 -9.93 -5.75 7.54
C VAL A 246 -10.78 -6.75 8.31
N ALA A 247 -11.74 -7.35 7.63
CA ALA A 247 -12.44 -8.55 8.06
C ALA A 247 -12.40 -9.60 6.96
N VAL A 248 -12.39 -10.87 7.34
CA VAL A 248 -12.57 -11.99 6.43
C VAL A 248 -13.84 -12.71 6.83
N ILE A 249 -14.81 -12.73 5.93
CA ILE A 249 -16.08 -13.43 6.07
C ILE A 249 -16.03 -14.66 5.18
N VAL A 250 -16.43 -15.78 5.71
CA VAL A 250 -16.59 -17.00 4.93
C VAL A 250 -18.05 -17.39 4.91
N PHE A 251 -18.52 -17.89 3.78
CA PHE A 251 -19.92 -18.29 3.64
C PHE A 251 -20.09 -19.59 2.85
N SER A 252 -21.11 -20.34 3.25
CA SER A 252 -21.66 -21.49 2.53
C SER A 252 -23.19 -21.52 2.74
N ASP A 253 -23.75 -22.41 3.56
CA ASP A 253 -25.15 -22.39 4.00
C ASP A 253 -25.41 -21.19 4.94
N ASP A 254 -24.45 -20.90 5.79
CA ASP A 254 -24.40 -19.76 6.71
C ASP A 254 -23.11 -18.98 6.51
N ALA A 255 -22.91 -17.87 7.25
CA ALA A 255 -21.73 -17.05 7.16
C ALA A 255 -21.19 -16.66 8.53
N TYR A 256 -19.87 -16.56 8.67
CA TYR A 256 -19.19 -16.13 9.88
C TYR A 256 -17.87 -15.43 9.58
N GLN A 257 -17.43 -14.61 10.52
CA GLN A 257 -16.12 -13.95 10.44
C GLN A 257 -15.02 -14.84 10.98
N ILE A 258 -13.86 -14.80 10.35
CA ILE A 258 -12.62 -15.45 10.82
C ILE A 258 -11.54 -14.41 11.14
N PRO A 259 -10.72 -14.68 12.18
CA PRO A 259 -10.91 -15.69 13.22
C PRO A 259 -12.17 -15.43 14.05
N LEU A 260 -12.72 -16.48 14.64
CA LEU A 260 -13.88 -16.34 15.52
C LEU A 260 -13.53 -15.49 16.75
N GLY A 261 -14.54 -14.76 17.27
CA GLY A 261 -14.39 -14.01 18.53
C GLY A 261 -14.49 -12.50 18.41
N THR A 262 -14.59 -11.95 17.21
CA THR A 262 -14.97 -10.55 16.98
C THR A 262 -16.03 -10.44 15.90
N ASP A 263 -16.79 -9.36 15.96
CA ASP A 263 -17.83 -9.01 14.98
C ASP A 263 -17.56 -7.64 14.33
N THR A 264 -16.34 -7.11 14.52
CA THR A 264 -15.84 -5.86 13.94
C THR A 264 -14.59 -6.12 13.12
N LEU A 265 -14.19 -5.14 12.29
CA LEU A 265 -12.98 -5.23 11.49
C LEU A 265 -11.73 -5.13 12.37
N TYR A 266 -10.73 -5.93 12.07
CA TYR A 266 -9.40 -5.85 12.69
C TYR A 266 -8.60 -4.69 12.10
N ARG A 267 -7.83 -4.00 12.93
CA ARG A 267 -6.76 -3.13 12.43
C ARG A 267 -5.68 -3.99 11.77
N ALA A 268 -5.22 -3.61 10.58
CA ALA A 268 -4.26 -4.40 9.81
C ALA A 268 -2.81 -4.28 10.36
N THR A 269 -2.63 -4.54 11.67
CA THR A 269 -1.32 -4.68 12.30
C THR A 269 -0.65 -5.97 11.84
N ASN A 270 0.66 -6.07 12.01
CA ASN A 270 1.39 -7.29 11.63
C ASN A 270 0.89 -8.54 12.37
N GLU A 271 0.49 -8.37 13.65
CA GLU A 271 -0.06 -9.45 14.49
C GLU A 271 -1.42 -9.90 13.93
N ASN A 272 -2.33 -8.95 13.68
CA ASN A 272 -3.66 -9.25 13.15
C ASN A 272 -3.59 -9.84 11.74
N LYS A 273 -2.68 -9.33 10.88
CA LYS A 273 -2.47 -9.92 9.56
C LYS A 273 -2.01 -11.37 9.64
N LYS A 274 -1.07 -11.70 10.54
CA LYS A 274 -0.65 -13.09 10.76
C LYS A 274 -1.81 -13.96 11.21
N LEU A 275 -2.61 -13.50 12.18
CA LEU A 275 -3.77 -14.21 12.68
C LEU A 275 -4.80 -14.50 11.56
N LEU A 276 -5.10 -13.49 10.73
CA LEU A 276 -5.99 -13.63 9.59
C LEU A 276 -5.44 -14.62 8.55
N ILE A 277 -4.16 -14.49 8.19
CA ILE A 277 -3.51 -15.39 7.23
C ILE A 277 -3.54 -16.84 7.70
N GLU A 278 -3.24 -17.11 8.98
CA GLU A 278 -3.32 -18.46 9.52
C GLU A 278 -4.78 -19.00 9.49
N SER A 279 -5.77 -18.16 9.80
CA SER A 279 -7.18 -18.53 9.72
C SER A 279 -7.61 -18.84 8.28
N ILE A 280 -7.19 -18.04 7.30
CA ILE A 280 -7.47 -18.28 5.88
C ILE A 280 -6.88 -19.61 5.41
N LYS A 281 -5.66 -19.93 5.80
CA LYS A 281 -5.00 -21.21 5.43
C LYS A 281 -5.78 -22.43 5.90
N GLN A 282 -6.48 -22.33 7.05
CA GLN A 282 -7.24 -23.43 7.66
C GLN A 282 -8.64 -23.63 7.08
N LEU A 283 -9.10 -22.76 6.17
CA LEU A 283 -10.41 -22.90 5.54
C LEU A 283 -10.54 -24.25 4.82
N SER A 284 -11.73 -24.83 4.88
CA SER A 284 -12.09 -26.02 4.14
C SER A 284 -13.44 -25.79 3.46
N GLU A 285 -13.62 -26.42 2.33
CA GLU A 285 -14.83 -26.32 1.51
C GLU A 285 -15.92 -27.29 1.95
N GLY A 286 -17.18 -26.88 1.79
CA GLY A 286 -18.37 -27.69 2.08
C GLY A 286 -19.65 -26.86 2.15
N GLY A 287 -20.80 -27.51 2.04
CA GLY A 287 -22.11 -26.87 2.10
C GLY A 287 -22.60 -26.28 0.79
N ALA A 288 -23.72 -25.54 0.86
CA ALA A 288 -24.36 -24.86 -0.25
C ALA A 288 -23.80 -23.44 -0.45
N THR A 289 -24.40 -22.66 -1.37
CA THR A 289 -23.92 -21.31 -1.73
C THR A 289 -25.01 -20.28 -1.44
N ASN A 290 -24.91 -19.58 -0.31
CA ASN A 290 -25.90 -18.58 0.14
C ASN A 290 -25.28 -17.17 0.15
N PHE A 291 -25.39 -16.45 -0.97
CA PHE A 291 -24.85 -15.09 -1.12
C PHE A 291 -25.42 -14.10 -0.10
N HIS A 292 -26.71 -14.23 0.22
CA HIS A 292 -27.38 -13.34 1.16
C HIS A 292 -26.68 -13.33 2.53
N ARG A 293 -26.35 -14.52 3.07
CA ARG A 293 -25.64 -14.64 4.34
C ARG A 293 -24.26 -14.03 4.31
N GLY A 294 -23.52 -14.23 3.21
CA GLY A 294 -22.20 -13.62 3.03
C GLY A 294 -22.25 -12.09 3.09
N PHE A 295 -23.18 -11.46 2.36
CA PHE A 295 -23.34 -10.01 2.38
C PHE A 295 -23.92 -9.49 3.69
N GLU A 296 -24.92 -10.15 4.26
CA GLU A 296 -25.51 -9.80 5.55
C GLU A 296 -24.43 -9.73 6.64
N GLN A 297 -23.59 -10.75 6.73
CA GLN A 297 -22.50 -10.78 7.71
C GLN A 297 -21.45 -9.70 7.44
N ALA A 298 -21.11 -9.45 6.17
CA ALA A 298 -20.15 -8.42 5.79
C ALA A 298 -20.65 -7.01 6.18
N PHE A 299 -21.88 -6.68 5.86
CA PHE A 299 -22.46 -5.38 6.21
C PHE A 299 -22.66 -5.23 7.72
N ASN A 300 -23.06 -6.27 8.44
CA ASN A 300 -23.18 -6.26 9.89
C ASN A 300 -21.83 -5.98 10.58
N ALA A 301 -20.74 -6.61 10.13
CA ALA A 301 -19.41 -6.37 10.67
C ALA A 301 -18.97 -4.92 10.42
N LEU A 302 -19.25 -4.37 9.25
CA LEU A 302 -18.91 -3.00 8.90
C LEU A 302 -19.72 -1.98 9.71
N GLU A 303 -21.04 -2.15 9.80
CA GLU A 303 -21.91 -1.25 10.57
C GLU A 303 -21.49 -1.22 12.05
N ARG A 304 -21.22 -2.38 12.66
CA ARG A 304 -20.70 -2.44 14.05
C ARG A 304 -19.36 -1.74 14.21
N THR A 305 -18.46 -1.89 13.23
CA THR A 305 -17.15 -1.22 13.23
C THR A 305 -17.32 0.30 13.22
N ILE A 306 -18.25 0.81 12.40
CA ILE A 306 -18.56 2.25 12.33
C ILE A 306 -19.19 2.75 13.62
N GLN A 307 -20.18 2.02 14.17
CA GLN A 307 -20.85 2.38 15.41
C GLN A 307 -19.93 2.41 16.62
N GLN A 308 -18.88 1.60 16.62
CA GLN A 308 -17.86 1.58 17.67
C GLN A 308 -16.69 2.56 17.42
N GLU A 309 -16.78 3.39 16.38
CA GLU A 309 -15.74 4.35 15.99
C GLU A 309 -14.39 3.69 15.63
N TYR A 310 -14.41 2.42 15.24
CA TYR A 310 -13.22 1.66 14.82
C TYR A 310 -12.92 1.72 13.33
N SER A 311 -13.82 2.27 12.50
CA SER A 311 -13.63 2.41 11.05
C SER A 311 -12.41 3.25 10.70
N SER A 312 -11.81 3.00 9.55
CA SER A 312 -10.72 3.84 8.99
C SER A 312 -11.17 5.27 8.67
N GLY A 313 -12.45 5.47 8.53
CA GLY A 313 -13.04 6.78 8.27
C GLY A 313 -13.15 7.17 6.79
N CYS A 314 -12.61 6.37 5.88
CA CYS A 314 -12.54 6.69 4.45
C CYS A 314 -13.28 5.68 3.57
N ASN A 315 -12.58 5.08 2.62
CA ASN A 315 -13.15 4.18 1.61
C ASN A 315 -13.55 2.81 2.18
N VAL A 316 -14.60 2.22 1.65
CA VAL A 316 -15.02 0.85 1.96
C VAL A 316 -14.96 0.00 0.71
N ALA A 317 -14.31 -1.15 0.80
CA ALA A 317 -14.22 -2.14 -0.27
C ALA A 317 -14.67 -3.51 0.23
N ILE A 318 -15.60 -4.14 -0.48
CA ILE A 318 -15.99 -5.55 -0.28
C ILE A 318 -15.47 -6.35 -1.46
N LEU A 319 -14.62 -7.33 -1.20
CA LEU A 319 -14.06 -8.25 -2.19
C LEU A 319 -14.82 -9.58 -2.09
N PHE A 320 -15.68 -9.87 -3.04
CA PHE A 320 -16.54 -11.04 -3.04
C PHE A 320 -16.04 -12.10 -4.04
N MET A 321 -15.64 -13.25 -3.53
CA MET A 321 -15.10 -14.36 -4.31
C MET A 321 -16.04 -15.56 -4.25
N THR A 322 -16.48 -16.06 -5.41
CA THR A 322 -17.33 -17.24 -5.53
C THR A 322 -17.07 -17.97 -6.85
N ASP A 323 -17.23 -19.28 -6.84
CA ASP A 323 -17.19 -20.13 -8.05
C ASP A 323 -18.57 -20.63 -8.46
N GLY A 324 -19.58 -20.30 -7.67
CA GLY A 324 -20.86 -20.99 -7.74
C GLY A 324 -22.04 -20.17 -8.26
N VAL A 325 -23.03 -20.94 -8.64
CA VAL A 325 -24.40 -20.47 -8.74
C VAL A 325 -25.01 -20.53 -7.34
N ARG A 326 -25.72 -19.49 -6.94
CA ARG A 326 -26.47 -19.51 -5.69
C ARG A 326 -27.38 -20.76 -5.61
N THR A 327 -27.17 -21.61 -4.62
CA THR A 327 -27.91 -22.86 -4.43
C THR A 327 -28.81 -22.84 -3.19
N ALA A 328 -28.65 -21.85 -2.32
CA ALA A 328 -29.43 -21.69 -1.10
C ALA A 328 -29.75 -20.20 -0.83
N GLY A 329 -30.67 -19.96 0.09
CA GLY A 329 -31.05 -18.63 0.55
C GLY A 329 -31.94 -17.85 -0.43
N PRO A 330 -32.15 -16.54 -0.16
CA PRO A 330 -32.98 -15.63 -0.93
C PRO A 330 -32.56 -15.50 -2.41
N ASP A 331 -33.43 -15.02 -3.25
CA ASP A 331 -33.18 -14.88 -4.69
C ASP A 331 -32.20 -13.72 -4.97
N THR A 332 -31.80 -13.57 -6.24
CA THR A 332 -30.86 -12.53 -6.65
C THR A 332 -31.39 -11.13 -6.41
N ASN A 333 -32.70 -10.89 -6.53
CA ASN A 333 -33.25 -9.56 -6.32
C ASN A 333 -33.23 -9.20 -4.84
N GLU A 334 -33.49 -10.16 -3.96
CA GLU A 334 -33.41 -9.97 -2.51
C GLU A 334 -31.96 -9.72 -2.06
N VAL A 335 -30.97 -10.38 -2.66
CA VAL A 335 -29.55 -10.09 -2.43
C VAL A 335 -29.20 -8.67 -2.88
N LEU A 336 -29.66 -8.25 -4.06
CA LEU A 336 -29.42 -6.89 -4.55
C LEU A 336 -30.13 -5.83 -3.71
N SER A 337 -31.37 -6.13 -3.20
CA SER A 337 -32.06 -5.25 -2.25
C SER A 337 -31.28 -5.09 -0.95
N LEU A 338 -30.81 -6.19 -0.35
CA LEU A 338 -29.96 -6.15 0.83
C LEU A 338 -28.72 -5.26 0.61
N ILE A 339 -28.05 -5.41 -0.53
CA ILE A 339 -26.86 -4.62 -0.88
C ILE A 339 -27.24 -3.14 -1.02
N SER A 340 -28.32 -2.83 -1.74
CA SER A 340 -28.79 -1.45 -1.93
C SER A 340 -29.13 -0.78 -0.60
N ASP A 341 -29.93 -1.44 0.23
CA ASP A 341 -30.35 -0.90 1.53
C ASP A 341 -29.16 -0.71 2.47
N SER A 342 -28.20 -1.63 2.44
CA SER A 342 -27.01 -1.55 3.28
C SER A 342 -26.05 -0.45 2.81
N THR A 343 -25.82 -0.32 1.51
CA THR A 343 -24.97 0.75 0.96
C THR A 343 -25.58 2.13 1.17
N GLU A 344 -26.92 2.26 1.08
CA GLU A 344 -27.60 3.51 1.41
C GLU A 344 -27.43 3.89 2.90
N ARG A 345 -27.59 2.93 3.81
CA ARG A 345 -27.32 3.17 5.25
C ARG A 345 -25.89 3.60 5.48
N LEU A 346 -24.92 2.95 4.83
CA LEU A 346 -23.49 3.31 4.96
C LEU A 346 -23.18 4.68 4.35
N ALA A 347 -23.83 5.07 3.26
CA ALA A 347 -23.75 6.40 2.70
C ALA A 347 -24.24 7.47 3.69
N GLY A 348 -25.24 7.15 4.52
CA GLY A 348 -25.70 8.00 5.64
C GLY A 348 -24.61 8.28 6.68
N TYR A 349 -23.62 7.39 6.82
CA TYR A 349 -22.41 7.59 7.64
C TYR A 349 -21.24 8.21 6.85
N GLY A 350 -21.47 8.65 5.62
CA GLY A 350 -20.42 9.19 4.74
C GLY A 350 -19.46 8.12 4.20
N ARG A 351 -19.92 6.86 4.07
CA ARG A 351 -19.12 5.75 3.56
C ARG A 351 -19.58 5.34 2.17
N ASP A 352 -18.74 5.62 1.16
CA ASP A 352 -18.94 5.10 -0.20
C ASP A 352 -18.40 3.67 -0.27
N THR A 353 -19.30 2.71 -0.50
CA THR A 353 -18.98 1.28 -0.51
C THR A 353 -18.89 0.77 -1.94
N LYS A 354 -17.76 0.19 -2.31
CA LYS A 354 -17.55 -0.49 -3.60
C LYS A 354 -17.46 -2.00 -3.39
N ILE A 355 -18.17 -2.74 -4.23
CA ILE A 355 -18.13 -4.20 -4.22
C ILE A 355 -17.40 -4.70 -5.46
N PHE A 356 -16.27 -5.35 -5.25
CA PHE A 356 -15.48 -6.02 -6.28
C PHE A 356 -15.82 -7.51 -6.27
N THR A 357 -16.22 -8.06 -7.41
CA THR A 357 -16.63 -9.47 -7.47
C THR A 357 -15.72 -10.26 -8.40
N TYR A 358 -15.32 -11.43 -7.93
CA TYR A 358 -14.45 -12.38 -8.65
C TYR A 358 -15.20 -13.68 -8.86
N SER A 359 -15.46 -14.00 -10.14
CA SER A 359 -16.13 -15.23 -10.54
C SER A 359 -15.10 -16.29 -10.91
N LEU A 360 -14.90 -17.28 -10.03
CA LEU A 360 -13.88 -18.30 -10.18
C LEU A 360 -14.38 -19.46 -11.02
N GLY A 361 -13.76 -19.70 -12.16
CA GLY A 361 -14.06 -20.78 -13.08
C GLY A 361 -15.13 -20.45 -14.13
N ALA A 362 -15.17 -21.28 -15.18
CA ALA A 362 -16.05 -21.08 -16.32
C ALA A 362 -17.54 -21.30 -16.00
N GLN A 363 -17.84 -22.01 -14.92
CA GLN A 363 -19.22 -22.38 -14.51
C GLN A 363 -19.82 -21.38 -13.52
N ALA A 364 -19.08 -20.36 -13.06
CA ALA A 364 -19.59 -19.36 -12.15
C ALA A 364 -20.76 -18.56 -12.75
N ASP A 365 -21.74 -18.18 -11.92
CA ASP A 365 -22.83 -17.30 -12.37
C ASP A 365 -22.32 -15.87 -12.56
N ARG A 366 -21.73 -15.66 -13.73
CA ARG A 366 -21.16 -14.37 -14.15
C ARG A 366 -22.20 -13.26 -14.24
N SER A 367 -23.48 -13.61 -14.43
CA SER A 367 -24.57 -12.62 -14.52
C SER A 367 -24.86 -11.98 -13.17
N VAL A 368 -24.96 -12.79 -12.12
CA VAL A 368 -25.28 -12.29 -10.76
C VAL A 368 -24.11 -11.50 -10.19
N THR A 369 -22.89 -12.04 -10.25
CA THR A 369 -21.70 -11.37 -9.73
C THR A 369 -21.45 -10.05 -10.44
N LYS A 370 -21.64 -9.99 -11.77
CA LYS A 370 -21.54 -8.73 -12.53
C LYS A 370 -22.60 -7.71 -12.10
N LYS A 371 -23.85 -8.12 -11.87
CA LYS A 371 -24.91 -7.22 -11.37
C LYS A 371 -24.55 -6.65 -9.99
N ILE A 372 -24.02 -7.49 -9.09
CA ILE A 372 -23.60 -7.09 -7.75
C ILE A 372 -22.50 -6.02 -7.84
N ALA A 373 -21.44 -6.23 -8.60
CA ALA A 373 -20.38 -5.23 -8.77
C ALA A 373 -20.93 -3.93 -9.38
N CYS A 374 -21.70 -4.02 -10.45
CA CYS A 374 -22.27 -2.85 -11.13
C CYS A 374 -23.20 -2.03 -10.24
N SER A 375 -23.94 -2.66 -9.31
CA SER A 375 -24.88 -1.95 -8.43
C SER A 375 -24.20 -0.94 -7.49
N THR A 376 -22.92 -1.11 -7.21
CA THR A 376 -22.13 -0.20 -6.35
C THR A 376 -21.05 0.57 -7.11
N GLY A 377 -20.99 0.45 -8.44
CA GLY A 377 -19.92 1.04 -9.26
C GLY A 377 -18.55 0.39 -9.00
N GLY A 378 -18.53 -0.87 -8.57
CA GLY A 378 -17.34 -1.69 -8.44
C GLY A 378 -16.96 -2.41 -9.74
N ILE A 379 -15.99 -3.31 -9.64
CA ILE A 379 -15.46 -4.06 -10.80
C ILE A 379 -15.82 -5.54 -10.66
N TRP A 380 -16.24 -6.13 -11.76
CA TRP A 380 -16.42 -7.57 -11.88
C TRP A 380 -15.28 -8.16 -12.70
N THR A 381 -14.68 -9.24 -12.21
CA THR A 381 -13.57 -9.93 -12.88
C THR A 381 -13.87 -11.43 -12.96
N PRO A 382 -13.94 -12.00 -14.16
CA PRO A 382 -13.94 -13.45 -14.35
C PRO A 382 -12.51 -13.99 -14.23
N VAL A 383 -12.36 -15.13 -13.55
CA VAL A 383 -11.09 -15.85 -13.40
C VAL A 383 -11.31 -17.26 -13.91
N ASP A 384 -10.66 -17.64 -14.99
CA ASP A 384 -10.83 -18.97 -15.57
C ASP A 384 -9.98 -20.01 -14.83
N ASP A 385 -10.45 -21.29 -14.83
CA ASP A 385 -9.82 -22.40 -14.09
C ASP A 385 -8.34 -22.67 -14.48
N PHE A 386 -7.92 -22.19 -15.64
CA PHE A 386 -6.57 -22.38 -16.19
C PHE A 386 -5.71 -21.10 -16.21
N ASP A 387 -6.30 -19.95 -15.96
CA ASP A 387 -5.64 -18.65 -15.95
C ASP A 387 -5.39 -18.23 -14.48
N GLY A 388 -4.51 -18.94 -13.80
CA GLY A 388 -4.27 -18.87 -12.36
C GLY A 388 -3.74 -17.55 -11.79
N ASP A 389 -3.94 -16.39 -12.44
CA ASP A 389 -3.42 -15.10 -11.98
C ASP A 389 -4.48 -14.22 -11.27
N LEU A 390 -5.26 -14.82 -10.37
CA LEU A 390 -6.15 -14.04 -9.48
C LEU A 390 -5.33 -13.06 -8.61
N VAL A 391 -4.13 -13.45 -8.22
CA VAL A 391 -3.23 -12.61 -7.42
C VAL A 391 -2.81 -11.35 -8.19
N GLY A 392 -2.43 -11.48 -9.47
CA GLY A 392 -2.10 -10.36 -10.34
C GLY A 392 -3.29 -9.43 -10.56
N VAL A 393 -4.48 -10.00 -10.77
CA VAL A 393 -5.73 -9.24 -10.96
C VAL A 393 -6.15 -8.49 -9.69
N MET A 394 -5.97 -9.06 -8.50
CA MET A 394 -6.34 -8.40 -7.23
C MET A 394 -5.28 -7.43 -6.70
N SER A 395 -4.06 -7.48 -7.24
CA SER A 395 -2.97 -6.59 -6.87
C SER A 395 -2.81 -5.38 -7.79
N SER A 396 -3.54 -5.34 -8.89
CA SER A 396 -3.60 -4.23 -9.85
C SER A 396 -4.72 -3.25 -9.51
#